data_08bf443aa9ef303f4ab22a881f0ee6d7
#
_entry.id   08bf443aa9ef303f4ab22a881f0ee6d7
#
_cell.length_a   1.000
_cell.length_b   1.000
_cell.length_c   1.000
_cell.angle_alpha   90.00
_cell.angle_beta   90.00
_cell.angle_gamma   90.00
#
_symmetry.space_group_name_H-M   'P 1'
#
loop_
_entity.id
_entity.type
_entity.pdbx_description
1 polymer ?
#
loop_
_entity_poly.entity_id
_entity_poly.type
_entity_poly.pdbx_seq_one_letter_code
_entity_poly.pdbx_strand_id
1 'polypeptide(L)'
;THLIAETGAGQHGVATATAAARLKMDCTIFMGAEDVERQSMNVMRMKLLGATVFPIESGSRTLKDAINEALRYWISHQADTLYCFGTAAGPHPFPTLVRQL
;
A
#
# COMPACT_ATOMS: atom_id res chain seq x y z
N THR A 1 -9.03 -10.11 8.28
CA THR A 1 -7.95 -10.10 7.30
C THR A 1 -7.58 -8.69 6.91
N HIS A 2 -6.32 -8.44 6.76
CA HIS A 2 -5.77 -7.11 6.52
C HIS A 2 -5.05 -7.09 5.16
N LEU A 3 -5.29 -6.07 4.35
CA LEU A 3 -4.63 -5.90 3.08
C LEU A 3 -3.64 -4.74 3.18
N ILE A 4 -2.39 -4.97 2.78
CA ILE A 4 -1.39 -3.92 2.77
C ILE A 4 -0.79 -3.76 1.38
N ALA A 5 -0.28 -2.58 1.10
CA ALA A 5 0.43 -2.30 -0.14
C ALA A 5 1.35 -1.11 0.06
N GLU A 6 2.30 -0.97 -0.85
CA GLU A 6 3.11 0.23 -0.99
C GLU A 6 2.64 1.01 -2.21
N THR A 7 2.91 2.29 -2.23
CA THR A 7 2.59 3.11 -3.40
C THR A 7 3.54 4.31 -3.47
N GLY A 8 3.85 4.74 -4.68
CA GLY A 8 4.63 5.95 -4.93
C GLY A 8 3.72 7.07 -5.41
N ALA A 9 3.23 6.96 -6.64
CA ALA A 9 2.34 7.99 -7.22
C ALA A 9 0.93 7.96 -6.62
N GLY A 10 0.55 6.88 -5.96
CA GLY A 10 -0.75 6.75 -5.32
C GLY A 10 -1.77 5.94 -6.10
N GLN A 11 -1.54 5.69 -7.38
CA GLN A 11 -2.51 4.95 -8.19
C GLN A 11 -2.69 3.51 -7.74
N HIS A 12 -1.58 2.82 -7.45
CA HIS A 12 -1.65 1.46 -6.94
C HIS A 12 -2.32 1.42 -5.56
N GLY A 13 -2.03 2.38 -4.71
CA GLY A 13 -2.66 2.51 -3.41
C GLY A 13 -4.17 2.69 -3.50
N VAL A 14 -4.62 3.55 -4.42
CA VAL A 14 -6.05 3.76 -4.66
C VAL A 14 -6.71 2.48 -5.14
N ALA A 15 -6.07 1.77 -6.08
CA ALA A 15 -6.61 0.49 -6.58
C ALA A 15 -6.72 -0.54 -5.46
N THR A 16 -5.69 -0.63 -4.60
CA THR A 16 -5.68 -1.56 -3.48
C THR A 16 -6.76 -1.20 -2.45
N ALA A 17 -6.88 0.09 -2.13
CA ALA A 17 -7.91 0.56 -1.20
C ALA A 17 -9.31 0.27 -1.73
N THR A 18 -9.51 0.42 -3.04
CA THR A 18 -10.80 0.10 -3.67
C THR A 18 -11.12 -1.38 -3.51
N ALA A 19 -10.14 -2.25 -3.78
CA ALA A 19 -10.35 -3.69 -3.64
C ALA A 19 -10.66 -4.05 -2.18
N ALA A 20 -9.92 -3.48 -1.24
CA ALA A 20 -10.16 -3.74 0.19
C ALA A 20 -11.55 -3.30 0.61
N ALA A 21 -12.01 -2.15 0.14
CA ALA A 21 -13.35 -1.65 0.45
C ALA A 21 -14.43 -2.61 -0.06
N ARG A 22 -14.25 -3.13 -1.27
CA ARG A 22 -15.20 -4.10 -1.83
C ARG A 22 -15.22 -5.41 -1.08
N LEU A 23 -14.07 -5.85 -0.59
CA LEU A 23 -13.93 -7.11 0.14
C LEU A 23 -14.17 -6.93 1.64
N LYS A 24 -14.44 -5.71 2.08
CA LYS A 24 -14.66 -5.36 3.50
C LYS A 24 -13.46 -5.76 4.36
N MET A 25 -12.26 -5.49 3.84
CA MET A 25 -11.00 -5.76 4.53
C MET A 25 -10.41 -4.46 5.04
N ASP A 26 -9.72 -4.55 6.17
CA ASP A 26 -8.89 -3.43 6.62
C ASP A 26 -7.73 -3.25 5.65
N CYS A 27 -7.32 -2.01 5.44
CA CYS A 27 -6.29 -1.70 4.47
C CYS A 27 -5.32 -0.67 5.02
N THR A 28 -4.03 -0.95 4.87
CA THR A 28 -2.97 0.01 5.19
C THR A 28 -2.08 0.19 3.97
N ILE A 29 -1.87 1.43 3.59
CA ILE A 29 -1.02 1.78 2.45
C ILE A 29 0.23 2.48 2.98
N PHE A 30 1.38 1.92 2.65
CA PHE A 30 2.67 2.51 3.01
C PHE A 30 3.14 3.41 1.87
N MET A 31 3.46 4.64 2.19
CA MET A 31 3.81 5.65 1.20
C MET A 31 4.88 6.55 1.77
N GLY A 32 5.94 6.82 1.00
CA GLY A 32 6.97 7.74 1.45
C GLY A 32 6.39 9.11 1.77
N ALA A 33 6.86 9.73 2.86
CA ALA A 33 6.29 11.00 3.32
C ALA A 33 6.39 12.09 2.25
N GLU A 34 7.45 12.07 1.46
CA GLU A 34 7.61 13.01 0.35
C GLU A 34 6.55 12.80 -0.72
N ASP A 35 6.23 11.54 -1.02
CA ASP A 35 5.19 11.21 -1.98
C ASP A 35 3.80 11.54 -1.45
N VAL A 36 3.57 11.38 -0.15
CA VAL A 36 2.30 11.77 0.47
C VAL A 36 2.02 13.25 0.22
N GLU A 37 3.03 14.08 0.34
CA GLU A 37 2.89 15.50 0.08
C GLU A 37 2.60 15.80 -1.40
N ARG A 38 3.36 15.16 -2.30
CA ARG A 38 3.23 15.39 -3.73
C ARG A 38 1.92 14.87 -4.30
N GLN A 39 1.39 13.80 -3.73
CA GLN A 39 0.23 13.09 -4.27
C GLN A 39 -0.98 13.21 -3.35
N SER A 40 -1.22 14.39 -2.82
CA SER A 40 -2.26 14.62 -1.82
C SER A 40 -3.67 14.23 -2.31
N MET A 41 -3.95 14.39 -3.59
CA MET A 41 -5.25 13.98 -4.15
C MET A 41 -5.48 12.48 -4.03
N ASN A 42 -4.46 11.68 -4.35
CA ASN A 42 -4.58 10.23 -4.25
C ASN A 42 -4.62 9.79 -2.79
N VAL A 43 -3.89 10.47 -1.91
CA VAL A 43 -3.96 10.21 -0.47
C VAL A 43 -5.38 10.42 0.04
N MET A 44 -6.02 11.50 -0.37
CA MET A 44 -7.41 11.77 0.01
C MET A 44 -8.34 10.66 -0.48
N ARG A 45 -8.15 10.22 -1.73
CA ARG A 45 -8.97 9.14 -2.29
C ARG A 45 -8.83 7.84 -1.48
N MET A 46 -7.60 7.48 -1.11
CA MET A 46 -7.36 6.29 -0.29
C MET A 46 -8.06 6.40 1.05
N LYS A 47 -7.97 7.55 1.70
CA LYS A 47 -8.63 7.76 3.00
C LYS A 47 -10.15 7.70 2.88
N LEU A 48 -10.71 8.26 1.82
CA LEU A 48 -12.16 8.20 1.59
C LEU A 48 -12.65 6.77 1.38
N LEU A 49 -11.80 5.90 0.85
CA LEU A 49 -12.10 4.49 0.68
C LEU A 49 -11.92 3.68 1.98
N GLY A 50 -11.51 4.32 3.05
CA GLY A 50 -11.36 3.67 4.35
C GLY A 50 -9.97 3.13 4.63
N ALA A 51 -9.00 3.36 3.74
CA ALA A 51 -7.63 2.90 3.97
C ALA A 51 -6.89 3.85 4.92
N THR A 52 -5.96 3.28 5.67
CA THR A 52 -5.00 4.05 6.45
C THR A 52 -3.77 4.27 5.60
N VAL A 53 -3.37 5.52 5.41
CA VAL A 53 -2.13 5.85 4.70
C VAL A 53 -1.07 6.12 5.74
N PHE A 54 0.00 5.31 5.72
CA PHE A 54 1.07 5.39 6.68
C PHE A 54 2.29 6.06 6.03
N PRO A 55 2.62 7.30 6.38
CA PRO A 55 3.77 7.98 5.79
C PRO A 55 5.08 7.44 6.37
N ILE A 56 6.05 7.19 5.50
CA ILE A 56 7.37 6.70 5.90
C ILE A 56 8.35 7.86 5.89
N GLU A 57 8.88 8.16 7.06
CA GLU A 57 9.78 9.30 7.26
C GLU A 57 11.26 8.96 7.14
N SER A 58 11.61 7.68 7.13
CA SER A 58 13.01 7.25 7.08
C SER A 58 13.54 7.19 5.65
N GLY A 59 14.87 7.15 5.53
CA GLY A 59 15.52 7.04 4.24
C GLY A 59 15.24 8.23 3.33
N SER A 60 14.99 7.95 2.06
CA SER A 60 14.69 8.98 1.07
C SER A 60 13.22 9.43 1.10
N ARG A 61 12.39 8.78 1.92
CA ARG A 61 10.97 9.11 2.09
C ARG A 61 10.18 8.95 0.79
N THR A 62 10.56 7.98 -0.03
CA THR A 62 9.95 7.70 -1.33
C THR A 62 9.51 6.25 -1.42
N LEU A 63 9.15 5.80 -2.63
CA LEU A 63 8.62 4.46 -2.87
C LEU A 63 9.52 3.35 -2.33
N LYS A 64 10.83 3.48 -2.46
CA LYS A 64 11.76 2.46 -1.98
C LYS A 64 11.59 2.20 -0.49
N ASP A 65 11.45 3.25 0.28
CA ASP A 65 11.30 3.14 1.73
C ASP A 65 9.93 2.58 2.09
N ALA A 66 8.91 2.94 1.31
CA ALA A 66 7.56 2.39 1.50
C ALA A 66 7.54 0.88 1.25
N ILE A 67 8.25 0.41 0.22
CA ILE A 67 8.37 -1.02 -0.06
C ILE A 67 9.02 -1.73 1.11
N ASN A 68 10.12 -1.20 1.62
CA ASN A 68 10.85 -1.80 2.74
C ASN A 68 9.97 -1.92 3.98
N GLU A 69 9.23 -0.88 4.30
CA GLU A 69 8.36 -0.91 5.48
C GLU A 69 7.17 -1.85 5.29
N ALA A 70 6.59 -1.89 4.09
CA ALA A 70 5.49 -2.80 3.80
C ALA A 70 5.94 -4.25 3.94
N LEU A 71 7.12 -4.58 3.41
CA LEU A 71 7.69 -5.92 3.53
C LEU A 71 7.96 -6.29 4.99
N ARG A 72 8.51 -5.34 5.75
CA ARG A 72 8.79 -5.56 7.18
C ARG A 72 7.50 -5.82 7.95
N TYR A 73 6.47 -5.02 7.70
CA TYR A 73 5.18 -5.21 8.32
C TYR A 73 4.59 -6.58 7.96
N TRP A 74 4.63 -6.93 6.67
CA TRP A 74 4.06 -8.20 6.20
C TRP A 74 4.76 -9.40 6.83
N ILE A 75 6.09 -9.37 6.91
CA ILE A 75 6.85 -10.46 7.52
C ILE A 75 6.42 -10.67 8.98
N SER A 76 6.13 -9.60 9.69
CA SER A 76 5.71 -9.67 11.09
C SER A 76 4.25 -10.09 11.28
N HIS A 77 3.42 -9.96 10.24
CA HIS A 77 1.97 -10.17 10.34
C HIS A 77 1.45 -11.15 9.30
N GLN A 78 2.26 -12.12 8.88
CA GLN A 78 1.93 -13.02 7.79
C GLN A 78 0.64 -13.82 7.99
N ALA A 79 0.28 -14.11 9.25
CA ALA A 79 -0.82 -15.03 9.52
C ALA A 79 -2.16 -14.54 8.97
N ASP A 80 -2.40 -13.23 8.95
CA ASP A 80 -3.70 -12.69 8.55
C ASP A 80 -3.57 -11.47 7.62
N THR A 81 -2.42 -11.28 7.02
CA THR A 81 -2.16 -10.11 6.17
C THR A 81 -1.82 -10.54 4.76
N LEU A 82 -2.49 -9.94 3.79
CA LEU A 82 -2.19 -10.09 2.37
C LEU A 82 -1.40 -8.87 1.90
N TYR A 83 -0.41 -9.10 1.07
CA TYR A 83 0.39 -8.03 0.49
C TYR A 83 0.08 -7.92 -1.00
N CYS A 84 -0.35 -6.74 -1.41
CA CYS A 84 -0.66 -6.45 -2.80
C CYS A 84 0.51 -5.72 -3.44
N PHE A 85 1.35 -6.46 -4.16
CA PHE A 85 2.51 -5.89 -4.84
C PHE A 85 2.10 -5.12 -6.08
N GLY A 86 2.55 -3.86 -6.17
CA GLY A 86 2.35 -3.08 -7.37
C GLY A 86 3.56 -3.04 -8.28
N THR A 87 4.75 -2.98 -7.66
CA THR A 87 5.98 -2.76 -8.40
C THR A 87 6.57 -4.01 -9.03
N ALA A 88 6.40 -5.16 -8.38
CA ALA A 88 6.97 -6.40 -8.85
C ALA A 88 6.31 -6.94 -10.12
N ALA A 89 5.10 -6.49 -10.39
CA ALA A 89 4.35 -6.95 -11.56
C ALA A 89 4.75 -6.22 -12.86
N GLY A 90 5.55 -5.15 -12.76
CA GLY A 90 5.90 -4.35 -13.93
C GLY A 90 4.66 -3.69 -14.52
N PRO A 91 4.51 -3.67 -15.85
CA PRO A 91 3.39 -2.97 -16.48
C PRO A 91 2.07 -3.74 -16.48
N HIS A 92 1.90 -4.65 -15.57
CA HIS A 92 0.64 -5.40 -15.47
C HIS A 92 -0.52 -4.51 -15.04
N PRO A 93 -1.72 -4.72 -15.61
CA PRO A 93 -2.88 -3.94 -15.20
C PRO A 93 -3.42 -4.35 -13.82
N PHE A 94 -3.03 -5.51 -13.32
CA PHE A 94 -3.51 -6.01 -12.03
C PHE A 94 -2.35 -6.24 -11.08
N PRO A 95 -2.48 -5.85 -9.81
CA PRO A 95 -1.46 -6.15 -8.82
C PRO A 95 -1.42 -7.63 -8.49
N THR A 96 -0.24 -8.09 -8.09
CA THR A 96 -0.06 -9.46 -7.63
C THR A 96 -0.31 -9.51 -6.12
N LEU A 97 -1.13 -10.45 -5.71
CA LEU A 97 -1.37 -10.69 -4.29
C LEU A 97 -0.41 -11.73 -3.77
N VAL A 98 0.26 -11.42 -2.67
CA VAL A 98 1.15 -12.37 -1.99
C VAL A 98 0.52 -12.73 -0.66
N ARG A 99 0.28 -14.01 -0.47
CA ARG A 99 -0.36 -14.54 0.71
C ARG A 99 0.56 -15.51 1.43
N GLN A 100 0.69 -15.33 2.73
CA GLN A 100 1.43 -16.27 3.56
C GLN A 100 0.51 -17.39 4.02
N LEU A 101 0.91 -18.60 3.76
CA LEU A 101 0.17 -19.78 4.19
C LEU A 101 0.68 -20.29 5.54
#